data_fc0a0db9193b88c1c582d927082372b7
#
_entry.id   fc0a0db9193b88c1c582d927082372b7
#
_cell.length_a   1.000
_cell.length_b   1.000
_cell.length_c   1.000
_cell.angle_alpha   90.00
_cell.angle_beta   90.00
_cell.angle_gamma   90.00
#
_symmetry.space_group_name_H-M   'P 1'
#
loop_
_entity.id
_entity.type
_entity.pdbx_description
1 polymer ?
#
loop_
_entity_poly.entity_id
_entity_poly.type
_entity_poly.pdbx_seq_one_letter_code
_entity_poly.pdbx_strand_id
1 'polypeptide(L)'
;MGKVVDVVSKMNTGGKYDSKAFKKSVGLNGVGTKAVNALSSYFKVQSVRDSQTKFAEFEQGNLVLDSDQEASSLRKGTKVSFVPDTKIFPHYKFRNEYVVKMIKNYVYLNTGLTILFNGEKYRSENGLKDLLNENIAEESKLFPIIHLMEDDIEIALTYSKSQYSEEYHSFVNGQHTTQGGTHQNAFREAIVKTIREFFGKNFDASDIRKSIVCAISIKVMEPVFESQTKTKLGSTEMGGELPTVRTFINDFVKRRLDNYLHRNPETAEHIQRKIVQAEKERKELSGIRKIARERAKKASLHNKKLRDCRIHLSDMKKNDRLESTLFITEGDSASGSITKSRNVNTQAVFSLKGKPLNSYGLSKKIVYENEEFNLLQAALN
;
A
#
# COMPACT_ATOMS: atom_id res chain seq x y z
N MET A 1 33.88 -3.55 -25.53
CA MET A 1 32.46 -3.90 -25.78
C MET A 1 32.15 -5.41 -25.86
N GLY A 2 33.08 -6.31 -25.58
CA GLY A 2 32.91 -7.76 -25.77
C GLY A 2 31.82 -8.52 -25.06
N LYS A 3 31.05 -7.88 -24.12
CA LYS A 3 30.07 -8.57 -23.29
C LYS A 3 28.60 -8.15 -23.55
N VAL A 4 28.29 -7.50 -24.66
CA VAL A 4 26.91 -7.04 -24.96
C VAL A 4 25.95 -8.24 -25.01
N VAL A 5 26.34 -9.32 -25.68
CA VAL A 5 25.58 -10.59 -25.74
C VAL A 5 25.42 -11.20 -24.35
N ASP A 6 26.51 -11.37 -23.61
CA ASP A 6 26.51 -12.07 -22.32
C ASP A 6 25.59 -11.39 -21.29
N VAL A 7 25.60 -10.05 -21.26
CA VAL A 7 24.77 -9.27 -20.29
C VAL A 7 23.28 -9.52 -20.46
N VAL A 8 22.78 -9.83 -21.63
CA VAL A 8 21.36 -10.03 -21.93
C VAL A 8 20.95 -11.49 -22.17
N SER A 9 21.91 -12.43 -22.20
CA SER A 9 21.62 -13.84 -22.45
C SER A 9 22.11 -14.81 -21.38
N LYS A 10 23.28 -14.55 -20.74
CA LYS A 10 23.85 -15.46 -19.75
C LYS A 10 23.47 -15.07 -18.33
N MET A 11 23.01 -16.04 -17.54
CA MET A 11 22.71 -15.85 -16.11
C MET A 11 23.99 -15.50 -15.34
N ASN A 12 23.82 -14.81 -14.20
CA ASN A 12 24.92 -14.41 -13.33
C ASN A 12 25.98 -13.51 -13.99
N THR A 13 25.62 -12.80 -15.06
CA THR A 13 26.46 -11.79 -15.71
C THR A 13 25.89 -10.41 -15.43
N GLY A 14 26.42 -9.69 -14.51
CA GLY A 14 25.99 -8.33 -14.21
C GLY A 14 27.05 -7.57 -13.44
N GLY A 15 27.18 -6.27 -13.69
CA GLY A 15 28.11 -5.39 -12.96
C GLY A 15 27.81 -5.25 -11.47
N LYS A 16 26.75 -5.89 -10.98
CA LYS A 16 26.34 -5.85 -9.57
C LYS A 16 27.06 -6.86 -8.67
N TYR A 17 27.65 -7.90 -9.26
CA TYR A 17 28.34 -8.94 -8.49
C TYR A 17 29.63 -8.47 -7.82
N ASP A 18 30.43 -7.65 -8.50
CA ASP A 18 31.77 -7.28 -8.03
C ASP A 18 31.93 -5.78 -7.69
N SER A 19 30.86 -5.00 -7.81
CA SER A 19 30.93 -3.55 -7.68
C SER A 19 30.43 -3.06 -6.35
N LYS A 20 31.29 -2.40 -5.58
CA LYS A 20 30.92 -1.67 -4.36
C LYS A 20 29.81 -0.61 -4.61
N ALA A 21 29.68 -0.13 -5.86
CA ALA A 21 28.69 0.90 -6.24
C ALA A 21 27.24 0.41 -6.24
N PHE A 22 26.99 -0.91 -6.33
CA PHE A 22 25.64 -1.47 -6.44
C PHE A 22 25.17 -2.26 -5.21
N LYS A 23 25.82 -2.12 -4.06
CA LYS A 23 25.49 -2.86 -2.83
C LYS A 23 24.04 -2.64 -2.35
N LYS A 24 23.47 -1.47 -2.64
CA LYS A 24 22.09 -1.07 -2.29
C LYS A 24 21.18 -1.06 -3.52
N SER A 25 21.21 -2.13 -4.30
CA SER A 25 20.36 -2.25 -5.49
C SER A 25 19.41 -3.45 -5.40
N VAL A 26 18.34 -3.44 -6.20
CA VAL A 26 17.43 -4.58 -6.36
C VAL A 26 17.83 -5.40 -7.58
N GLY A 27 17.63 -6.73 -7.54
CA GLY A 27 17.91 -7.61 -8.68
C GLY A 27 19.37 -8.04 -8.75
N LEU A 28 19.86 -8.62 -7.68
CA LEU A 28 21.24 -9.13 -7.54
C LEU A 28 21.58 -10.20 -8.58
N ASN A 29 20.62 -11.02 -8.99
CA ASN A 29 20.85 -12.17 -9.86
C ASN A 29 20.92 -11.83 -11.37
N GLY A 30 20.67 -10.56 -11.75
CA GLY A 30 20.75 -10.09 -13.14
C GLY A 30 19.83 -10.86 -14.11
N VAL A 31 18.69 -11.38 -13.67
CA VAL A 31 17.82 -12.28 -14.45
C VAL A 31 16.80 -11.51 -15.30
N GLY A 32 16.36 -10.31 -14.89
CA GLY A 32 15.22 -9.63 -15.50
C GLY A 32 15.37 -9.41 -17.02
N THR A 33 16.48 -8.83 -17.47
CA THR A 33 16.72 -8.58 -18.90
C THR A 33 16.80 -9.88 -19.70
N LYS A 34 17.37 -10.95 -19.13
CA LYS A 34 17.45 -12.27 -19.76
C LYS A 34 16.08 -12.91 -19.93
N ALA A 35 15.21 -12.74 -18.92
CA ALA A 35 13.83 -13.19 -19.01
C ALA A 35 13.06 -12.43 -20.11
N VAL A 36 13.23 -11.11 -20.20
CA VAL A 36 12.63 -10.33 -21.30
C VAL A 36 13.13 -10.84 -22.66
N ASN A 37 14.44 -11.09 -22.81
CA ASN A 37 15.00 -11.65 -24.04
C ASN A 37 14.37 -13.02 -24.36
N ALA A 38 14.37 -13.96 -23.43
CA ALA A 38 13.83 -15.30 -23.63
C ALA A 38 12.31 -15.34 -23.92
N LEU A 39 11.57 -14.37 -23.42
CA LEU A 39 10.11 -14.26 -23.58
C LEU A 39 9.69 -13.36 -24.75
N SER A 40 10.64 -12.97 -25.60
CA SER A 40 10.39 -12.08 -26.74
C SER A 40 10.56 -12.85 -28.06
N SER A 41 9.65 -12.63 -29.02
CA SER A 41 9.81 -13.09 -30.40
C SER A 41 10.94 -12.34 -31.12
N TYR A 42 11.24 -11.12 -30.69
CA TYR A 42 12.34 -10.30 -31.13
C TYR A 42 12.92 -9.50 -29.99
N PHE A 43 14.24 -9.52 -29.85
CA PHE A 43 14.97 -8.71 -28.89
C PHE A 43 16.27 -8.19 -29.50
N LYS A 44 16.52 -6.89 -29.34
CA LYS A 44 17.76 -6.24 -29.80
C LYS A 44 18.33 -5.38 -28.69
N VAL A 45 19.61 -5.48 -28.46
CA VAL A 45 20.39 -4.57 -27.61
C VAL A 45 21.50 -3.93 -28.42
N GLN A 46 21.64 -2.59 -28.28
CA GLN A 46 22.72 -1.81 -28.88
C GLN A 46 23.39 -0.99 -27.77
N SER A 47 24.71 -1.05 -27.73
CA SER A 47 25.52 -0.22 -26.82
C SER A 47 26.41 0.71 -27.62
N VAL A 48 26.43 2.00 -27.22
CA VAL A 48 27.32 3.02 -27.80
C VAL A 48 28.20 3.55 -26.68
N ARG A 49 29.52 3.38 -26.83
CA ARG A 49 30.50 3.82 -25.84
C ARG A 49 31.83 4.12 -26.54
N ASP A 50 32.51 5.17 -26.11
CA ASP A 50 33.85 5.56 -26.58
C ASP A 50 33.91 5.67 -28.12
N SER A 51 32.88 6.33 -28.73
CA SER A 51 32.69 6.51 -30.15
C SER A 51 32.62 5.21 -30.95
N GLN A 52 32.21 4.11 -30.31
CA GLN A 52 32.00 2.83 -30.94
C GLN A 52 30.61 2.29 -30.61
N THR A 53 30.06 1.48 -31.55
CA THR A 53 28.77 0.81 -31.33
C THR A 53 28.93 -0.70 -31.57
N LYS A 54 28.17 -1.47 -30.81
CA LYS A 54 27.97 -2.90 -31.00
C LYS A 54 26.51 -3.23 -30.66
N PHE A 55 25.90 -4.13 -31.46
CA PHE A 55 24.56 -4.62 -31.20
C PHE A 55 24.44 -6.12 -31.31
N ALA A 56 23.44 -6.70 -30.71
CA ALA A 56 23.09 -8.10 -30.82
C ALA A 56 21.58 -8.27 -30.96
N GLU A 57 21.15 -9.24 -31.73
CA GLU A 57 19.73 -9.58 -31.95
C GLU A 57 19.47 -11.02 -31.56
N PHE A 58 18.26 -11.23 -31.00
CA PHE A 58 17.85 -12.54 -30.48
C PHE A 58 16.39 -12.81 -30.84
N GLU A 59 16.07 -14.09 -30.95
CA GLU A 59 14.72 -14.62 -31.06
C GLU A 59 14.50 -15.68 -29.97
N GLN A 60 13.53 -15.47 -29.10
CA GLN A 60 13.21 -16.36 -27.98
C GLN A 60 14.46 -16.74 -27.14
N GLY A 61 15.32 -15.76 -26.88
CA GLY A 61 16.57 -15.94 -26.16
C GLY A 61 17.75 -16.51 -26.95
N ASN A 62 17.53 -16.98 -28.18
CA ASN A 62 18.58 -17.50 -29.04
C ASN A 62 19.25 -16.36 -29.80
N LEU A 63 20.58 -16.34 -29.82
CA LEU A 63 21.36 -15.36 -30.54
C LEU A 63 21.19 -15.56 -32.05
N VAL A 64 20.73 -14.54 -32.78
CA VAL A 64 20.57 -14.52 -34.23
C VAL A 64 21.73 -13.76 -34.90
N LEU A 65 22.10 -12.62 -34.31
CA LEU A 65 23.14 -11.75 -34.82
C LEU A 65 23.98 -11.13 -33.71
N ASP A 66 25.28 -11.24 -33.78
CA ASP A 66 26.25 -10.48 -32.99
C ASP A 66 27.09 -9.62 -33.94
N SER A 67 26.85 -8.30 -33.95
CA SER A 67 27.58 -7.40 -34.85
C SER A 67 29.02 -7.24 -34.43
N ASP A 68 29.88 -6.93 -35.40
CA ASP A 68 31.19 -6.41 -35.08
C ASP A 68 31.13 -5.05 -34.38
N GLN A 69 32.22 -4.66 -33.76
CA GLN A 69 32.36 -3.36 -33.13
C GLN A 69 32.78 -2.34 -34.20
N GLU A 70 31.98 -1.29 -34.39
CA GLU A 70 32.16 -0.29 -35.41
C GLU A 70 32.29 1.11 -34.84
N ALA A 71 32.95 2.02 -35.56
CA ALA A 71 32.95 3.44 -35.19
C ALA A 71 31.54 4.04 -35.28
N SER A 72 31.21 4.95 -34.35
CA SER A 72 29.87 5.54 -34.29
C SER A 72 29.89 6.96 -33.78
N SER A 73 29.13 7.83 -34.46
CA SER A 73 28.85 9.20 -34.04
C SER A 73 27.62 9.31 -33.12
N LEU A 74 26.96 8.19 -32.83
CA LEU A 74 25.77 8.17 -31.94
C LEU A 74 26.13 8.59 -30.51
N ARG A 75 25.19 9.17 -29.85
CA ARG A 75 25.32 9.55 -28.41
C ARG A 75 25.55 8.29 -27.57
N LYS A 76 26.50 8.36 -26.63
CA LYS A 76 26.75 7.33 -25.63
C LYS A 76 25.46 6.90 -24.93
N GLY A 77 25.23 5.59 -24.87
CA GLY A 77 24.05 5.03 -24.23
C GLY A 77 23.79 3.56 -24.58
N THR A 78 22.66 3.06 -24.11
CA THR A 78 22.18 1.71 -24.45
C THR A 78 20.76 1.81 -24.97
N LYS A 79 20.47 1.14 -26.08
CA LYS A 79 19.12 0.99 -26.65
C LYS A 79 18.70 -0.47 -26.54
N VAL A 80 17.53 -0.71 -26.01
CA VAL A 80 16.90 -2.04 -25.96
C VAL A 80 15.57 -1.96 -26.68
N SER A 81 15.32 -2.90 -27.59
CA SER A 81 14.05 -3.03 -28.30
C SER A 81 13.58 -4.47 -28.18
N PHE A 82 12.30 -4.70 -27.93
CA PHE A 82 11.77 -6.05 -27.84
C PHE A 82 10.30 -6.11 -28.21
N VAL A 83 9.87 -7.30 -28.65
CA VAL A 83 8.48 -7.64 -28.95
C VAL A 83 8.14 -8.89 -28.16
N PRO A 84 7.17 -8.86 -27.23
CA PRO A 84 6.74 -10.05 -26.50
C PRO A 84 6.30 -11.17 -27.43
N ASP A 85 6.62 -12.44 -27.11
CA ASP A 85 6.19 -13.58 -27.92
C ASP A 85 4.69 -13.82 -27.77
N THR A 86 3.95 -13.69 -28.87
CA THR A 86 2.50 -13.89 -28.91
C THR A 86 2.05 -15.32 -28.61
N LYS A 87 2.94 -16.30 -28.73
CA LYS A 87 2.67 -17.69 -28.32
C LYS A 87 2.59 -17.82 -26.79
N ILE A 88 3.33 -16.96 -26.06
CA ILE A 88 3.34 -16.92 -24.59
C ILE A 88 2.33 -15.87 -24.09
N PHE A 89 2.23 -14.75 -24.77
CA PHE A 89 1.37 -13.61 -24.42
C PHE A 89 0.39 -13.28 -25.56
N PRO A 90 -0.61 -14.13 -25.83
CA PRO A 90 -1.46 -14.00 -27.03
C PRO A 90 -2.27 -12.72 -27.10
N HIS A 91 -2.55 -12.07 -25.97
CA HIS A 91 -3.38 -10.87 -25.86
C HIS A 91 -2.68 -9.72 -25.13
N TYR A 92 -1.33 -9.67 -25.19
CA TYR A 92 -0.62 -8.60 -24.51
C TYR A 92 -0.95 -7.23 -25.09
N LYS A 93 -1.09 -6.25 -24.21
CA LYS A 93 -1.22 -4.84 -24.54
C LYS A 93 -0.54 -4.02 -23.48
N PHE A 94 0.43 -3.20 -23.86
CA PHE A 94 1.00 -2.21 -22.94
C PHE A 94 -0.04 -1.13 -22.64
N ARG A 95 -0.28 -0.90 -21.36
CA ARG A 95 -1.16 0.17 -20.90
C ARG A 95 -0.32 1.32 -20.39
N ASN A 96 -0.47 2.48 -21.04
CA ASN A 96 0.31 3.68 -20.71
C ASN A 96 0.19 4.08 -19.24
N GLU A 97 -0.98 3.92 -18.63
CA GLU A 97 -1.24 4.22 -17.23
C GLU A 97 -0.30 3.48 -16.26
N TYR A 98 -0.02 2.19 -16.51
CA TYR A 98 0.92 1.41 -15.69
C TYR A 98 2.37 1.85 -15.92
N VAL A 99 2.72 2.12 -17.18
CA VAL A 99 4.07 2.59 -17.52
C VAL A 99 4.32 3.96 -16.89
N VAL A 100 3.39 4.90 -17.03
CA VAL A 100 3.48 6.24 -16.43
C VAL A 100 3.58 6.17 -14.91
N LYS A 101 2.77 5.30 -14.25
CA LYS A 101 2.85 5.11 -12.80
C LYS A 101 4.24 4.62 -12.36
N MET A 102 4.84 3.68 -13.09
CA MET A 102 6.21 3.22 -12.82
C MET A 102 7.24 4.33 -13.06
N ILE A 103 7.13 5.07 -14.16
CA ILE A 103 8.02 6.20 -14.48
C ILE A 103 7.97 7.25 -13.37
N LYS A 104 6.78 7.62 -12.91
CA LYS A 104 6.58 8.57 -11.82
C LYS A 104 7.27 8.11 -10.54
N ASN A 105 7.11 6.84 -10.15
CA ASN A 105 7.85 6.28 -9.01
C ASN A 105 9.37 6.41 -9.18
N TYR A 106 9.90 6.11 -10.38
CA TYR A 106 11.34 6.24 -10.64
C TYR A 106 11.85 7.68 -10.52
N VAL A 107 11.12 8.66 -11.04
CA VAL A 107 11.56 10.05 -10.95
C VAL A 107 11.44 10.61 -9.54
N TYR A 108 10.44 10.19 -8.75
CA TYR A 108 10.34 10.56 -7.34
C TYR A 108 11.44 9.97 -6.46
N LEU A 109 11.90 8.76 -6.78
CA LEU A 109 12.96 8.09 -6.04
C LEU A 109 14.38 8.49 -6.48
N ASN A 110 14.49 9.22 -7.59
CA ASN A 110 15.75 9.67 -8.16
C ASN A 110 15.63 11.13 -8.61
N THR A 111 15.69 12.05 -7.67
CA THR A 111 15.62 13.50 -7.94
C THR A 111 16.59 13.92 -9.04
N GLY A 112 16.13 14.75 -9.96
CA GLY A 112 16.91 15.19 -11.10
C GLY A 112 16.95 14.21 -12.28
N LEU A 113 16.52 12.96 -12.13
CA LEU A 113 16.35 12.01 -13.24
C LEU A 113 15.25 12.50 -14.18
N THR A 114 15.57 12.51 -15.49
CA THR A 114 14.59 12.81 -16.53
C THR A 114 14.28 11.55 -17.31
N ILE A 115 13.01 11.18 -17.41
CA ILE A 115 12.53 10.09 -18.27
C ILE A 115 11.62 10.70 -19.34
N LEU A 116 11.87 10.32 -20.59
CA LEU A 116 11.01 10.66 -21.71
C LEU A 116 10.19 9.45 -22.10
N PHE A 117 8.86 9.58 -22.18
CA PHE A 117 7.95 8.52 -22.59
C PHE A 117 6.93 9.05 -23.58
N ASN A 118 6.93 8.51 -24.79
CA ASN A 118 6.03 8.93 -25.87
C ASN A 118 6.05 10.47 -26.14
N GLY A 119 7.21 11.10 -25.99
CA GLY A 119 7.37 12.54 -26.18
C GLY A 119 7.13 13.40 -24.92
N GLU A 120 6.52 12.84 -23.89
CA GLU A 120 6.31 13.53 -22.61
C GLU A 120 7.53 13.38 -21.69
N LYS A 121 7.82 14.45 -20.94
CA LYS A 121 8.95 14.53 -20.02
C LYS A 121 8.48 14.39 -18.58
N TYR A 122 9.06 13.45 -17.86
CA TYR A 122 8.83 13.20 -16.44
C TYR A 122 10.10 13.50 -15.65
N ARG A 123 9.98 14.30 -14.59
CA ARG A 123 11.09 14.69 -13.71
C ARG A 123 10.53 15.16 -12.37
N SER A 124 11.21 14.86 -11.29
CA SER A 124 10.93 15.38 -9.95
C SER A 124 12.16 16.11 -9.40
N GLU A 125 11.92 17.20 -8.70
CA GLU A 125 12.97 18.00 -8.02
C GLU A 125 12.96 17.78 -6.50
N ASN A 126 11.79 17.38 -5.93
CA ASN A 126 11.61 17.26 -4.48
C ASN A 126 11.28 15.83 -4.02
N GLY A 127 11.51 14.83 -4.86
CA GLY A 127 11.43 13.41 -4.48
C GLY A 127 10.06 12.97 -3.94
N LEU A 128 10.04 12.35 -2.76
CA LEU A 128 8.81 11.85 -2.14
C LEU A 128 7.83 12.98 -1.75
N LYS A 129 8.30 14.22 -1.60
CA LYS A 129 7.41 15.36 -1.40
C LYS A 129 6.53 15.61 -2.62
N ASP A 130 7.11 15.49 -3.84
CA ASP A 130 6.36 15.65 -5.09
C ASP A 130 5.36 14.48 -5.27
N LEU A 131 5.75 13.26 -4.88
CA LEU A 131 4.85 12.10 -4.87
C LEU A 131 3.61 12.37 -4.00
N LEU A 132 3.77 12.88 -2.79
CA LEU A 132 2.64 13.18 -1.93
C LEU A 132 1.81 14.37 -2.45
N ASN A 133 2.44 15.39 -3.01
CA ASN A 133 1.72 16.53 -3.61
C ASN A 133 0.81 16.10 -4.77
N GLU A 134 1.17 15.06 -5.50
CA GLU A 134 0.30 14.52 -6.55
C GLU A 134 -0.86 13.67 -5.99
N ASN A 135 -0.64 13.00 -4.86
CA ASN A 135 -1.64 12.06 -4.29
C ASN A 135 -2.62 12.71 -3.32
N ILE A 136 -2.29 13.88 -2.74
CA ILE A 136 -3.16 14.60 -1.82
C ILE A 136 -3.30 16.06 -2.23
N ALA A 137 -4.56 16.49 -2.45
CA ALA A 137 -4.88 17.86 -2.79
C ALA A 137 -4.46 18.84 -1.68
N GLU A 138 -4.05 20.06 -2.05
CA GLU A 138 -3.51 21.05 -1.11
C GLU A 138 -4.48 21.38 0.02
N GLU A 139 -5.75 21.59 -0.32
CA GLU A 139 -6.84 21.86 0.63
C GLU A 139 -7.12 20.71 1.61
N SER A 140 -6.77 19.46 1.22
CA SER A 140 -6.94 18.26 2.03
C SER A 140 -5.78 18.03 3.02
N LYS A 141 -4.67 18.75 2.89
CA LYS A 141 -3.54 18.67 3.83
C LYS A 141 -3.87 19.42 5.12
N LEU A 142 -3.58 18.82 6.26
CA LEU A 142 -3.73 19.47 7.55
C LEU A 142 -2.63 20.52 7.81
N PHE A 143 -1.44 20.24 7.30
CA PHE A 143 -0.25 21.11 7.33
C PHE A 143 0.64 20.80 6.11
N PRO A 144 1.60 21.68 5.76
CA PRO A 144 2.55 21.45 4.68
C PRO A 144 3.30 20.12 4.88
N ILE A 145 3.62 19.43 3.77
CA ILE A 145 4.30 18.13 3.84
C ILE A 145 5.64 18.29 4.58
N ILE A 146 5.81 17.53 5.65
CA ILE A 146 7.08 17.36 6.34
C ILE A 146 7.95 16.47 5.47
N HIS A 147 9.14 16.95 5.10
CA HIS A 147 10.08 16.24 4.26
C HIS A 147 11.42 16.06 5.00
N LEU A 148 11.77 14.83 5.28
CA LEU A 148 12.96 14.44 6.05
C LEU A 148 13.80 13.49 5.20
N MET A 149 15.11 13.75 5.08
CA MET A 149 15.98 12.92 4.26
C MET A 149 17.40 12.85 4.80
N GLU A 150 18.03 11.71 4.59
CA GLU A 150 19.45 11.39 4.70
C GLU A 150 19.81 10.39 3.61
N ASP A 151 21.07 10.02 3.46
CA ASP A 151 21.60 9.24 2.34
C ASP A 151 20.82 7.95 2.03
N ASP A 152 20.37 7.24 3.08
CA ASP A 152 19.72 5.93 2.98
C ASP A 152 18.23 5.92 3.34
N ILE A 153 17.66 7.08 3.67
CA ILE A 153 16.26 7.21 4.04
C ILE A 153 15.68 8.55 3.62
N GLU A 154 14.50 8.50 3.03
CA GLU A 154 13.68 9.66 2.73
C GLU A 154 12.26 9.40 3.22
N ILE A 155 11.68 10.36 3.93
CA ILE A 155 10.30 10.32 4.41
C ILE A 155 9.62 11.65 4.08
N ALA A 156 8.46 11.56 3.45
CA ALA A 156 7.54 12.69 3.30
C ALA A 156 6.23 12.32 3.99
N LEU A 157 5.66 13.23 4.80
CA LEU A 157 4.40 12.95 5.50
C LEU A 157 3.57 14.20 5.74
N THR A 158 2.26 14.01 5.77
CA THR A 158 1.28 14.98 6.25
C THR A 158 0.09 14.24 6.84
N TYR A 159 -0.88 14.96 7.41
CA TYR A 159 -2.17 14.40 7.83
C TYR A 159 -3.26 14.92 6.90
N SER A 160 -4.20 14.05 6.58
CA SER A 160 -5.38 14.44 5.80
C SER A 160 -6.48 15.02 6.70
N LYS A 161 -7.17 16.06 6.21
CA LYS A 161 -8.38 16.58 6.84
C LYS A 161 -9.58 15.67 6.60
N SER A 162 -9.66 15.04 5.43
CA SER A 162 -10.83 14.30 4.94
C SER A 162 -10.73 12.78 5.08
N GLN A 163 -9.53 12.21 5.06
CA GLN A 163 -9.33 10.76 5.22
C GLN A 163 -9.27 10.38 6.69
N TYR A 164 -9.79 9.18 7.00
CA TYR A 164 -9.74 8.59 8.35
C TYR A 164 -8.80 7.40 8.46
N SER A 165 -8.35 6.84 7.32
CA SER A 165 -7.40 5.72 7.25
C SER A 165 -5.95 6.20 7.14
N GLU A 166 -5.03 5.30 7.51
CA GLU A 166 -3.60 5.46 7.25
C GLU A 166 -3.35 5.16 5.75
N GLU A 167 -2.52 5.96 5.08
CA GLU A 167 -2.07 5.73 3.72
C GLU A 167 -0.54 5.75 3.65
N TYR A 168 0.05 4.72 3.02
CA TYR A 168 1.49 4.57 2.92
C TYR A 168 1.92 4.25 1.49
N HIS A 169 2.89 5.01 0.99
CA HIS A 169 3.65 4.73 -0.22
C HIS A 169 5.05 4.31 0.21
N SER A 170 5.38 3.02 0.13
CA SER A 170 6.64 2.52 0.67
C SER A 170 7.55 1.94 -0.40
N PHE A 171 8.86 2.21 -0.26
CA PHE A 171 9.87 1.84 -1.25
C PHE A 171 11.13 1.32 -0.58
N VAL A 172 11.78 0.36 -1.23
CA VAL A 172 13.07 -0.20 -0.83
C VAL A 172 13.97 -0.31 -2.06
N ASN A 173 15.13 0.36 -2.05
CA ASN A 173 16.08 0.37 -3.17
C ASN A 173 15.44 0.70 -4.52
N GLY A 174 14.49 1.63 -4.55
CA GLY A 174 13.75 2.01 -5.76
C GLY A 174 12.59 1.09 -6.14
N GLN A 175 12.34 0.01 -5.38
CA GLN A 175 11.23 -0.91 -5.60
C GLN A 175 10.01 -0.50 -4.77
N HIS A 176 8.85 -0.36 -5.41
CA HIS A 176 7.58 -0.10 -4.72
C HIS A 176 7.10 -1.34 -3.96
N THR A 177 7.03 -1.24 -2.64
CA THR A 177 6.57 -2.32 -1.76
C THR A 177 5.10 -2.12 -1.42
N THR A 178 4.21 -2.54 -2.31
CA THR A 178 2.75 -2.31 -2.20
C THR A 178 2.10 -2.94 -0.97
N GLN A 179 2.75 -3.94 -0.37
CA GLN A 179 2.33 -4.60 0.86
C GLN A 179 3.18 -4.17 2.08
N GLY A 180 4.00 -3.13 1.91
CA GLY A 180 4.86 -2.61 2.98
C GLY A 180 6.00 -3.55 3.33
N GLY A 181 6.12 -3.88 4.60
CA GLY A 181 7.17 -4.73 5.16
C GLY A 181 7.75 -4.18 6.45
N THR A 182 8.93 -4.69 6.83
CA THR A 182 9.61 -4.33 8.09
C THR A 182 9.85 -2.83 8.24
N HIS A 183 10.22 -2.14 7.17
CA HIS A 183 10.48 -0.69 7.16
C HIS A 183 9.22 0.14 7.42
N GLN A 184 8.09 -0.21 6.80
CA GLN A 184 6.83 0.49 7.03
C GLN A 184 6.33 0.27 8.47
N ASN A 185 6.47 -0.95 8.98
CA ASN A 185 6.11 -1.25 10.37
C ASN A 185 7.00 -0.50 11.36
N ALA A 186 8.31 -0.44 11.10
CA ALA A 186 9.25 0.33 11.89
C ALA A 186 8.90 1.83 11.91
N PHE A 187 8.52 2.41 10.76
CA PHE A 187 8.06 3.79 10.70
C PHE A 187 6.77 4.01 11.51
N ARG A 188 5.78 3.10 11.39
CA ARG A 188 4.52 3.18 12.17
C ARG A 188 4.74 3.14 13.67
N GLU A 189 5.77 2.44 14.11
CA GLU A 189 6.21 2.42 15.51
C GLU A 189 6.97 3.69 15.89
N ALA A 190 7.93 4.09 15.06
CA ALA A 190 8.78 5.26 15.29
C ALA A 190 7.99 6.56 15.45
N ILE A 191 6.99 6.80 14.58
CA ILE A 191 6.17 8.01 14.67
C ILE A 191 5.35 8.04 15.96
N VAL A 192 4.81 6.92 16.39
CA VAL A 192 4.06 6.83 17.66
C VAL A 192 4.96 7.15 18.85
N LYS A 193 6.15 6.55 18.88
CA LYS A 193 7.11 6.78 19.95
C LYS A 193 7.57 8.24 19.99
N THR A 194 7.95 8.80 18.86
CA THR A 194 8.43 10.19 18.76
C THR A 194 7.35 11.19 19.17
N ILE A 195 6.12 11.03 18.72
CA ILE A 195 4.99 11.92 19.08
C ILE A 195 4.67 11.85 20.57
N ARG A 196 4.68 10.64 21.16
CA ARG A 196 4.47 10.47 22.62
C ARG A 196 5.57 11.16 23.44
N GLU A 197 6.82 10.98 23.05
CA GLU A 197 7.97 11.60 23.69
C GLU A 197 7.91 13.13 23.57
N PHE A 198 7.66 13.65 22.37
CA PHE A 198 7.59 15.09 22.10
C PHE A 198 6.51 15.79 22.94
N PHE A 199 5.30 15.24 23.05
CA PHE A 199 4.22 15.84 23.82
C PHE A 199 4.19 15.43 25.31
N GLY A 200 5.03 14.49 25.73
CA GLY A 200 5.02 13.96 27.11
C GLY A 200 3.70 13.26 27.47
N LYS A 201 2.97 12.73 26.46
CA LYS A 201 1.64 12.11 26.64
C LYS A 201 1.56 10.75 25.98
N ASN A 202 0.96 9.79 26.67
CA ASN A 202 0.75 8.44 26.17
C ASN A 202 -0.54 8.34 25.34
N PHE A 203 -0.59 9.02 24.20
CA PHE A 203 -1.69 8.91 23.24
C PHE A 203 -1.82 7.48 22.69
N ASP A 204 -3.03 7.05 22.34
CA ASP A 204 -3.25 5.78 21.65
C ASP A 204 -2.56 5.79 20.28
N ALA A 205 -1.92 4.67 19.91
CA ALA A 205 -1.20 4.56 18.65
C ALA A 205 -2.13 4.73 17.43
N SER A 206 -3.37 4.27 17.53
CA SER A 206 -4.37 4.44 16.47
C SER A 206 -4.78 5.90 16.28
N ASP A 207 -4.83 6.69 17.36
CA ASP A 207 -5.19 8.10 17.28
C ASP A 207 -4.07 8.94 16.65
N ILE A 208 -2.79 8.60 16.96
CA ILE A 208 -1.62 9.24 16.35
C ILE A 208 -1.58 8.97 14.84
N ARG A 209 -1.83 7.73 14.41
CA ARG A 209 -1.73 7.35 13.01
C ARG A 209 -2.98 7.66 12.18
N LYS A 210 -4.08 8.00 12.81
CA LYS A 210 -5.32 8.34 12.12
C LYS A 210 -5.11 9.48 11.14
N SER A 211 -5.47 9.25 9.88
CA SER A 211 -5.37 10.24 8.78
C SER A 211 -3.95 10.55 8.31
N ILE A 212 -2.93 9.78 8.69
CA ILE A 212 -1.57 9.96 8.18
C ILE A 212 -1.49 9.56 6.71
N VAL A 213 -0.83 10.40 5.91
CA VAL A 213 -0.44 10.11 4.52
C VAL A 213 1.08 10.24 4.46
N CYS A 214 1.75 9.14 4.16
CA CYS A 214 3.21 9.06 4.23
C CYS A 214 3.80 8.33 3.03
N ALA A 215 4.93 8.86 2.54
CA ALA A 215 5.82 8.16 1.63
C ALA A 215 7.15 7.90 2.35
N ILE A 216 7.66 6.66 2.26
CA ILE A 216 8.93 6.26 2.86
C ILE A 216 9.77 5.48 1.85
N SER A 217 11.02 5.83 1.72
CA SER A 217 12.02 5.13 0.90
C SER A 217 13.26 4.85 1.74
N ILE A 218 13.73 3.61 1.73
CA ILE A 218 15.00 3.22 2.36
C ILE A 218 15.91 2.48 1.39
N LYS A 219 17.22 2.52 1.66
CA LYS A 219 18.24 1.78 0.91
C LYS A 219 18.86 0.73 1.84
N VAL A 220 18.60 -0.54 1.55
CA VAL A 220 19.05 -1.70 2.32
C VAL A 220 20.09 -2.47 1.51
N MET A 221 21.13 -2.98 2.17
CA MET A 221 22.10 -3.87 1.52
C MET A 221 21.49 -5.26 1.39
N GLU A 222 21.55 -5.82 0.18
CA GLU A 222 21.04 -7.18 -0.12
C GLU A 222 19.63 -7.46 0.42
N PRO A 223 18.61 -6.66 0.03
CA PRO A 223 17.28 -6.79 0.60
C PRO A 223 16.63 -8.13 0.27
N VAL A 224 16.06 -8.77 1.29
CA VAL A 224 15.25 -9.97 1.16
C VAL A 224 13.78 -9.57 1.16
N PHE A 225 13.03 -10.02 0.14
CA PHE A 225 11.59 -9.81 0.01
C PHE A 225 10.86 -11.13 0.23
N GLU A 226 9.61 -11.06 0.70
CA GLU A 226 8.80 -12.27 0.93
C GLU A 226 8.41 -13.00 -0.36
N SER A 227 8.49 -12.34 -1.51
CA SER A 227 8.16 -12.93 -2.82
C SER A 227 9.03 -12.35 -3.95
N GLN A 228 9.09 -13.06 -5.08
CA GLN A 228 9.79 -12.59 -6.28
C GLN A 228 9.20 -11.30 -6.87
N THR A 229 7.94 -11.01 -6.60
CA THR A 229 7.31 -9.74 -7.01
C THR A 229 7.78 -8.53 -6.20
N LYS A 230 8.53 -8.76 -5.11
CA LYS A 230 9.17 -7.74 -4.26
C LYS A 230 8.19 -6.73 -3.68
N THR A 231 6.96 -7.17 -3.40
CA THR A 231 5.90 -6.32 -2.88
C THR A 231 5.98 -6.05 -1.39
N LYS A 232 6.76 -6.87 -0.64
CA LYS A 232 6.91 -6.76 0.81
C LYS A 232 8.33 -7.03 1.26
N LEU A 233 8.93 -6.10 2.02
CA LEU A 233 10.27 -6.28 2.59
C LEU A 233 10.21 -7.23 3.78
N GLY A 234 11.05 -8.29 3.75
CA GLY A 234 11.23 -9.23 4.86
C GLY A 234 12.47 -8.96 5.71
N SER A 235 13.52 -8.28 5.15
CA SER A 235 14.77 -8.02 5.88
C SER A 235 14.54 -7.31 7.20
N THR A 236 15.20 -7.78 8.26
CA THR A 236 15.25 -7.14 9.58
C THR A 236 16.49 -6.27 9.76
N GLU A 237 17.54 -6.50 8.97
CA GLU A 237 18.81 -5.80 9.03
C GLU A 237 18.96 -4.84 7.84
N MET A 238 19.68 -3.71 8.06
CA MET A 238 20.08 -2.79 6.97
C MET A 238 21.26 -3.36 6.16
N GLY A 239 21.95 -4.34 6.70
CA GLY A 239 23.13 -5.01 6.14
C GLY A 239 24.47 -4.38 6.48
N GLY A 240 25.54 -5.18 6.37
CA GLY A 240 26.88 -4.78 6.80
C GLY A 240 26.97 -4.52 8.31
N GLU A 241 27.62 -3.43 8.70
CA GLU A 241 27.75 -3.00 10.09
C GLU A 241 26.63 -2.05 10.55
N LEU A 242 25.60 -1.85 9.71
CA LEU A 242 24.47 -0.97 10.01
C LEU A 242 23.50 -1.64 11.02
N PRO A 243 22.75 -0.85 11.79
CA PRO A 243 21.78 -1.36 12.75
C PRO A 243 20.59 -2.09 12.04
N THR A 244 19.70 -2.67 12.84
CA THR A 244 18.46 -3.22 12.32
C THR A 244 17.61 -2.15 11.60
N VAL A 245 16.79 -2.54 10.64
CA VAL A 245 15.83 -1.65 9.96
C VAL A 245 14.98 -0.87 10.97
N ARG A 246 14.56 -1.56 12.04
CA ARG A 246 13.77 -0.95 13.12
C ARG A 246 14.54 0.14 13.86
N THR A 247 15.76 -0.15 14.31
CA THR A 247 16.60 0.82 15.05
C THR A 247 16.94 2.00 14.14
N PHE A 248 17.37 1.74 12.91
CA PHE A 248 17.75 2.77 11.94
C PHE A 248 16.60 3.78 11.71
N ILE A 249 15.39 3.29 11.46
CA ILE A 249 14.23 4.16 11.20
C ILE A 249 13.79 4.87 12.48
N ASN A 250 13.79 4.19 13.65
CA ASN A 250 13.43 4.82 14.91
C ASN A 250 14.37 5.99 15.25
N ASP A 251 15.67 5.81 15.13
CA ASP A 251 16.66 6.83 15.44
C ASP A 251 16.57 8.01 14.46
N PHE A 252 16.37 7.74 13.17
CA PHE A 252 16.17 8.77 12.17
C PHE A 252 14.90 9.60 12.46
N VAL A 253 13.75 8.94 12.65
CA VAL A 253 12.47 9.62 12.89
C VAL A 253 12.53 10.40 14.19
N LYS A 254 13.03 9.81 15.27
CA LYS A 254 13.18 10.49 16.55
C LYS A 254 14.00 11.77 16.40
N ARG A 255 15.18 11.69 15.81
CA ARG A 255 16.08 12.84 15.66
C ARG A 255 15.52 13.91 14.72
N ARG A 256 15.01 13.51 13.55
CA ARG A 256 14.65 14.45 12.49
C ARG A 256 13.25 15.04 12.67
N LEU A 257 12.28 14.21 13.07
CA LEU A 257 10.91 14.67 13.30
C LEU A 257 10.80 15.50 14.56
N ASP A 258 11.44 15.10 15.67
CA ASP A 258 11.48 15.88 16.90
C ASP A 258 12.05 17.27 16.67
N ASN A 259 13.22 17.35 16.02
CA ASN A 259 13.82 18.64 15.64
C ASN A 259 12.91 19.47 14.72
N TYR A 260 12.21 18.82 13.77
CA TYR A 260 11.27 19.54 12.90
C TYR A 260 10.11 20.13 13.69
N LEU A 261 9.52 19.39 14.60
CA LEU A 261 8.38 19.83 15.41
C LEU A 261 8.76 20.99 16.35
N HIS A 262 9.96 20.95 16.94
CA HIS A 262 10.46 22.07 17.75
C HIS A 262 10.66 23.36 16.93
N ARG A 263 11.03 23.25 15.66
CA ARG A 263 11.19 24.40 14.75
C ARG A 263 9.88 24.88 14.13
N ASN A 264 8.83 24.05 14.14
CA ASN A 264 7.56 24.32 13.51
C ASN A 264 6.40 24.11 14.50
N PRO A 265 6.23 24.96 15.51
CA PRO A 265 5.25 24.80 16.57
C PRO A 265 3.81 24.75 16.08
N GLU A 266 3.48 25.48 15.00
CA GLU A 266 2.15 25.44 14.37
C GLU A 266 1.82 24.02 13.85
N THR A 267 2.79 23.36 13.21
CA THR A 267 2.61 21.98 12.74
C THR A 267 2.41 21.01 13.91
N ALA A 268 3.20 21.18 14.98
CA ALA A 268 3.05 20.38 16.20
C ALA A 268 1.66 20.58 16.82
N GLU A 269 1.17 21.80 16.88
CA GLU A 269 -0.17 22.09 17.38
C GLU A 269 -1.28 21.46 16.54
N HIS A 270 -1.17 21.51 15.20
CA HIS A 270 -2.10 20.85 14.30
C HIS A 270 -2.14 19.34 14.54
N ILE A 271 -0.97 18.70 14.68
CA ILE A 271 -0.87 17.27 14.99
C ILE A 271 -1.55 16.98 16.33
N GLN A 272 -1.25 17.73 17.38
CA GLN A 272 -1.84 17.53 18.71
C GLN A 272 -3.36 17.65 18.70
N ARG A 273 -3.89 18.69 18.06
CA ARG A 273 -5.35 18.91 17.94
C ARG A 273 -6.01 17.73 17.21
N LYS A 274 -5.39 17.24 16.14
CA LYS A 274 -5.90 16.10 15.36
C LYS A 274 -5.91 14.81 16.19
N ILE A 275 -4.86 14.55 16.97
CA ILE A 275 -4.79 13.38 17.86
C ILE A 275 -5.86 13.47 18.96
N VAL A 276 -6.02 14.61 19.59
CA VAL A 276 -7.05 14.81 20.64
C VAL A 276 -8.46 14.66 20.06
N GLN A 277 -8.71 15.18 18.87
CA GLN A 277 -9.97 14.96 18.16
C GLN A 277 -10.21 13.48 17.88
N ALA A 278 -9.19 12.76 17.37
CA ALA A 278 -9.27 11.33 17.08
C ALA A 278 -9.56 10.50 18.35
N GLU A 279 -8.92 10.84 19.47
CA GLU A 279 -9.17 10.22 20.78
C GLU A 279 -10.62 10.43 21.24
N LYS A 280 -11.13 11.66 21.13
CA LYS A 280 -12.52 11.98 21.48
C LYS A 280 -13.50 11.17 20.64
N GLU A 281 -13.33 11.16 19.32
CA GLU A 281 -14.18 10.39 18.40
C GLU A 281 -14.12 8.88 18.71
N ARG A 282 -12.94 8.33 18.97
CA ARG A 282 -12.77 6.91 19.34
C ARG A 282 -13.48 6.56 20.65
N LYS A 283 -13.34 7.40 21.68
CA LYS A 283 -14.00 7.20 22.97
C LYS A 283 -15.53 7.28 22.84
N GLU A 284 -16.05 8.26 22.11
CA GLU A 284 -17.48 8.39 21.84
C GLU A 284 -18.02 7.16 21.09
N LEU A 285 -17.35 6.71 20.02
CA LEU A 285 -17.74 5.52 19.26
C LEU A 285 -17.67 4.25 20.12
N SER A 286 -16.67 4.11 20.97
CA SER A 286 -16.53 2.97 21.88
C SER A 286 -17.67 2.97 22.93
N GLY A 287 -18.00 4.12 23.50
CA GLY A 287 -19.13 4.28 24.41
C GLY A 287 -20.47 3.89 23.78
N ILE A 288 -20.71 4.41 22.56
CA ILE A 288 -21.93 4.10 21.80
C ILE A 288 -22.00 2.59 21.48
N ARG A 289 -20.90 1.97 21.03
CA ARG A 289 -20.85 0.53 20.75
C ARG A 289 -21.12 -0.32 22.00
N LYS A 290 -20.60 0.10 23.18
CA LYS A 290 -20.86 -0.59 24.44
C LYS A 290 -22.34 -0.56 24.80
N ILE A 291 -22.97 0.62 24.74
CA ILE A 291 -24.41 0.80 24.98
C ILE A 291 -25.23 -0.05 24.00
N ALA A 292 -24.89 -0.03 22.71
CA ALA A 292 -25.57 -0.83 21.70
C ALA A 292 -25.47 -2.33 21.98
N ARG A 293 -24.28 -2.83 22.34
CA ARG A 293 -24.08 -4.24 22.73
C ARG A 293 -24.89 -4.65 23.97
N GLU A 294 -24.92 -3.81 24.99
CA GLU A 294 -25.70 -4.08 26.21
C GLU A 294 -27.21 -4.12 25.90
N ARG A 295 -27.70 -3.20 25.06
CA ARG A 295 -29.10 -3.20 24.62
C ARG A 295 -29.44 -4.39 23.72
N ALA A 296 -28.54 -4.75 22.77
CA ALA A 296 -28.72 -5.91 21.92
C ALA A 296 -28.79 -7.23 22.74
N LYS A 297 -27.94 -7.36 23.77
CA LYS A 297 -28.01 -8.51 24.70
C LYS A 297 -29.35 -8.56 25.44
N LYS A 298 -29.87 -7.44 25.89
CA LYS A 298 -31.21 -7.37 26.54
C LYS A 298 -32.32 -7.67 25.53
N ALA A 299 -32.22 -7.19 24.30
CA ALA A 299 -33.19 -7.44 23.25
C ALA A 299 -33.20 -8.91 22.77
N SER A 300 -32.05 -9.60 22.76
CA SER A 300 -31.97 -11.02 22.34
C SER A 300 -32.74 -11.97 23.26
N LEU A 301 -32.88 -11.61 24.52
CA LEU A 301 -33.66 -12.40 25.52
C LEU A 301 -35.19 -12.37 25.24
N HIS A 302 -35.69 -11.40 24.50
CA HIS A 302 -37.13 -11.18 24.25
C HIS A 302 -37.43 -10.60 22.86
N ASN A 303 -36.67 -11.03 21.84
CA ASN A 303 -36.86 -10.54 20.46
C ASN A 303 -38.12 -11.13 19.81
N LYS A 304 -39.29 -10.55 20.10
CA LYS A 304 -40.61 -10.95 19.57
C LYS A 304 -40.69 -10.88 18.04
N LYS A 305 -39.77 -10.15 17.39
CA LYS A 305 -39.73 -9.92 15.93
C LYS A 305 -38.90 -10.93 15.17
N LEU A 306 -38.03 -11.68 15.84
CA LEU A 306 -37.22 -12.73 15.25
C LEU A 306 -37.91 -14.07 15.35
N ARG A 307 -38.07 -14.74 14.22
CA ARG A 307 -38.35 -16.16 14.11
C ARG A 307 -37.06 -16.85 13.73
N ASP A 308 -36.31 -17.28 14.74
CA ASP A 308 -34.95 -17.76 14.60
C ASP A 308 -34.84 -19.12 13.89
N CYS A 309 -33.64 -19.45 13.39
CA CYS A 309 -33.30 -20.75 12.83
C CYS A 309 -32.46 -21.57 13.84
N ARG A 310 -32.27 -22.85 13.55
CA ARG A 310 -31.55 -23.79 14.44
C ARG A 310 -30.04 -23.80 14.21
N ILE A 311 -29.58 -23.35 13.05
CA ILE A 311 -28.18 -23.35 12.65
C ILE A 311 -27.80 -21.93 12.30
N HIS A 312 -26.86 -21.36 13.06
CA HIS A 312 -26.36 -20.03 12.85
C HIS A 312 -25.00 -20.06 12.13
N LEU A 313 -24.62 -18.98 11.49
CA LEU A 313 -23.30 -18.83 10.87
C LEU A 313 -22.14 -19.06 11.85
N SER A 314 -22.36 -18.75 13.14
CA SER A 314 -21.40 -18.95 14.23
C SER A 314 -21.22 -20.42 14.67
N ASP A 315 -22.09 -21.33 14.24
CA ASP A 315 -22.07 -22.76 14.61
C ASP A 315 -20.98 -23.53 13.88
N MET A 316 -19.73 -23.33 14.26
CA MET A 316 -18.53 -23.87 13.58
C MET A 316 -18.53 -25.39 13.39
N LYS A 317 -19.35 -26.13 14.12
CA LYS A 317 -19.44 -27.60 14.05
C LYS A 317 -20.45 -28.11 13.04
N LYS A 318 -21.27 -27.27 12.44
CA LYS A 318 -22.32 -27.66 11.49
C LYS A 318 -21.93 -27.30 10.06
N ASN A 319 -22.05 -28.26 9.14
CA ASN A 319 -21.68 -28.10 7.73
C ASN A 319 -22.57 -27.06 7.02
N ASP A 320 -23.86 -27.04 7.38
CA ASP A 320 -24.89 -26.18 6.74
C ASP A 320 -24.88 -24.73 7.25
N ARG A 321 -23.94 -24.35 8.10
CA ARG A 321 -23.86 -22.99 8.67
C ARG A 321 -23.75 -21.88 7.63
N LEU A 322 -23.15 -22.18 6.48
CA LEU A 322 -22.99 -21.22 5.38
C LEU A 322 -24.30 -20.97 4.62
N GLU A 323 -25.31 -21.80 4.80
CA GLU A 323 -26.66 -21.64 4.27
C GLU A 323 -27.55 -20.79 5.19
N SER A 324 -27.03 -20.39 6.38
CA SER A 324 -27.76 -19.58 7.33
C SER A 324 -28.16 -18.23 6.68
N THR A 325 -29.46 -17.97 6.65
CA THR A 325 -30.04 -16.82 5.96
C THR A 325 -31.06 -16.13 6.83
N LEU A 326 -30.96 -14.79 6.93
CA LEU A 326 -31.98 -13.97 7.60
C LEU A 326 -32.84 -13.23 6.57
N PHE A 327 -34.11 -13.56 6.52
CA PHE A 327 -35.11 -12.82 5.76
C PHE A 327 -35.59 -11.60 6.56
N ILE A 328 -35.47 -10.42 6.00
CA ILE A 328 -36.01 -9.18 6.58
C ILE A 328 -37.26 -8.80 5.80
N THR A 329 -38.39 -8.70 6.51
CA THR A 329 -39.69 -8.41 5.88
C THR A 329 -40.28 -7.09 6.41
N GLU A 330 -41.07 -6.42 5.58
CA GLU A 330 -41.86 -5.28 6.01
C GLU A 330 -43.19 -5.79 6.59
N GLY A 331 -43.33 -5.67 7.90
CA GLY A 331 -44.52 -6.02 8.65
C GLY A 331 -44.75 -7.52 8.90
N ASP A 332 -45.70 -7.80 9.80
CA ASP A 332 -45.98 -9.15 10.28
C ASP A 332 -46.71 -10.04 9.26
N SER A 333 -47.46 -9.47 8.31
CA SER A 333 -48.17 -10.24 7.29
C SER A 333 -47.16 -10.94 6.35
N ALA A 334 -46.19 -10.21 5.83
CA ALA A 334 -45.15 -10.78 4.96
C ALA A 334 -44.29 -11.77 5.74
N SER A 335 -43.94 -11.45 6.97
CA SER A 335 -43.20 -12.33 7.89
C SER A 335 -43.95 -13.65 8.10
N GLY A 336 -45.27 -13.63 8.29
CA GLY A 336 -46.09 -14.80 8.52
C GLY A 336 -46.06 -15.80 7.37
N SER A 337 -46.10 -15.32 6.13
CA SER A 337 -46.03 -16.16 4.94
C SER A 337 -44.69 -16.87 4.80
N ILE A 338 -43.56 -16.14 4.94
CA ILE A 338 -42.23 -16.73 4.89
C ILE A 338 -42.00 -17.69 6.06
N THR A 339 -42.43 -17.33 7.26
CA THR A 339 -42.29 -18.18 8.46
C THR A 339 -42.89 -19.57 8.28
N LYS A 340 -44.03 -19.69 7.56
CA LYS A 340 -44.69 -20.96 7.31
C LYS A 340 -44.00 -21.84 6.30
N SER A 341 -43.26 -21.25 5.33
CA SER A 341 -42.63 -21.98 4.21
C SER A 341 -41.10 -22.12 4.35
N ARG A 342 -40.49 -21.47 5.32
CA ARG A 342 -39.02 -21.44 5.50
C ARG A 342 -38.43 -22.78 5.91
N ASN A 343 -37.16 -22.99 5.62
CA ASN A 343 -36.35 -24.03 6.23
C ASN A 343 -35.97 -23.61 7.67
N VAL A 344 -36.59 -24.24 8.66
CA VAL A 344 -36.36 -23.89 10.08
C VAL A 344 -34.92 -24.12 10.53
N ASN A 345 -34.17 -24.97 9.84
CA ASN A 345 -32.79 -25.24 10.22
C ASN A 345 -31.85 -24.09 9.87
N THR A 346 -31.99 -23.47 8.70
CA THR A 346 -31.03 -22.49 8.17
C THR A 346 -31.63 -21.11 7.87
N GLN A 347 -32.96 -20.95 7.97
CA GLN A 347 -33.62 -19.70 7.59
C GLN A 347 -34.32 -19.06 8.78
N ALA A 348 -33.92 -17.87 9.15
CA ALA A 348 -34.54 -17.00 10.12
C ALA A 348 -35.37 -15.89 9.45
N VAL A 349 -36.37 -15.37 10.14
CA VAL A 349 -37.22 -14.26 9.64
C VAL A 349 -37.28 -13.16 10.69
N PHE A 350 -37.01 -11.94 10.27
CA PHE A 350 -37.14 -10.73 11.09
C PHE A 350 -38.17 -9.77 10.48
N SER A 351 -39.12 -9.36 11.29
CA SER A 351 -40.20 -8.46 10.90
C SER A 351 -39.87 -7.01 11.26
N LEU A 352 -39.66 -6.14 10.27
CA LEU A 352 -39.53 -4.70 10.47
C LEU A 352 -40.89 -4.05 10.65
N LYS A 353 -40.97 -3.03 11.48
CA LYS A 353 -42.16 -2.19 11.61
C LYS A 353 -42.22 -1.20 10.43
N GLY A 354 -43.28 -1.18 9.67
CA GLY A 354 -43.60 -0.54 8.40
C GLY A 354 -42.77 0.66 7.91
N LYS A 355 -42.26 1.55 8.77
CA LYS A 355 -41.36 2.65 8.39
C LYS A 355 -40.20 2.71 9.37
N PRO A 356 -39.06 2.09 9.04
CA PRO A 356 -37.88 2.20 9.87
C PRO A 356 -37.38 3.66 9.92
N LEU A 357 -36.69 4.03 11.00
CA LEU A 357 -36.13 5.36 11.18
C LEU A 357 -35.20 5.73 10.02
N ASN A 358 -35.47 6.85 9.36
CA ASN A 358 -34.52 7.40 8.41
C ASN A 358 -33.29 7.93 9.18
N SER A 359 -32.15 7.25 9.02
CA SER A 359 -30.91 7.58 9.71
C SER A 359 -30.10 8.71 9.05
N TYR A 360 -30.54 9.20 7.87
CA TYR A 360 -29.83 10.27 7.18
C TYR A 360 -29.87 11.57 7.98
N GLY A 361 -28.70 12.17 8.22
CA GLY A 361 -28.57 13.43 8.98
C GLY A 361 -28.74 13.31 10.50
N LEU A 362 -29.03 12.11 11.03
CA LEU A 362 -29.16 11.91 12.48
C LEU A 362 -27.78 11.60 13.12
N SER A 363 -27.63 12.02 14.37
CA SER A 363 -26.45 11.64 15.14
C SER A 363 -26.42 10.12 15.37
N LYS A 364 -25.21 9.54 15.39
CA LYS A 364 -25.04 8.10 15.67
C LYS A 364 -25.72 7.66 16.96
N LYS A 365 -25.76 8.52 17.98
CA LYS A 365 -26.43 8.25 19.25
C LYS A 365 -27.92 7.95 19.05
N ILE A 366 -28.64 8.77 18.30
CA ILE A 366 -30.07 8.60 18.01
C ILE A 366 -30.33 7.28 17.27
N VAL A 367 -29.49 6.96 16.27
CA VAL A 367 -29.59 5.70 15.52
C VAL A 367 -29.41 4.48 16.42
N TYR A 368 -28.40 4.50 17.29
CA TYR A 368 -28.16 3.42 18.27
C TYR A 368 -29.15 3.37 19.44
N GLU A 369 -29.89 4.43 19.67
CA GLU A 369 -31.00 4.45 20.67
C GLU A 369 -32.31 3.90 20.09
N ASN A 370 -32.41 3.70 18.78
CA ASN A 370 -33.60 3.18 18.11
C ASN A 370 -33.79 1.69 18.45
N GLU A 371 -34.96 1.36 19.01
CA GLU A 371 -35.28 -0.02 19.45
C GLU A 371 -35.31 -1.00 18.29
N GLU A 372 -35.85 -0.61 17.14
CA GLU A 372 -35.95 -1.44 15.92
C GLU A 372 -34.58 -1.87 15.44
N PHE A 373 -33.61 -0.92 15.35
CA PHE A 373 -32.26 -1.23 14.95
C PHE A 373 -31.51 -2.09 15.98
N ASN A 374 -31.80 -1.91 17.28
CA ASN A 374 -31.23 -2.77 18.31
C ASN A 374 -31.76 -4.21 18.23
N LEU A 375 -33.05 -4.41 17.94
CA LEU A 375 -33.63 -5.73 17.72
C LEU A 375 -33.08 -6.41 16.46
N LEU A 376 -32.89 -5.64 15.37
CA LEU A 376 -32.27 -6.14 14.15
C LEU A 376 -30.79 -6.52 14.37
N GLN A 377 -30.05 -5.67 15.09
CA GLN A 377 -28.66 -5.96 15.45
C GLN A 377 -28.55 -7.23 16.30
N ALA A 378 -29.49 -7.44 17.23
CA ALA A 378 -29.55 -8.66 18.03
C ALA A 378 -29.87 -9.91 17.19
N ALA A 379 -30.61 -9.76 16.10
CA ALA A 379 -30.93 -10.85 15.18
C ALA A 379 -29.76 -11.21 14.24
N LEU A 380 -28.80 -10.30 14.06
CA LEU A 380 -27.62 -10.50 13.21
C LEU A 380 -26.38 -11.03 13.98
N ASN A 381 -26.41 -11.05 15.30
CA ASN A 381 -25.34 -11.55 16.16
C ASN A 381 -25.67 -12.92 16.75
#